data_5a16c3ac05f8053748dcf6e2eb24406f
#
_entry.id   5a16c3ac05f8053748dcf6e2eb24406f
#
_cell.length_a   1.000
_cell.length_b   1.000
_cell.length_c   1.000
_cell.angle_alpha   90.00
_cell.angle_beta   90.00
_cell.angle_gamma   90.00
#
_symmetry.space_group_name_H-M   'P 1'
#
loop_
_entity.id
_entity.type
_entity.pdbx_description
1 polymer ?
#
loop_
_entity_poly.entity_id
_entity_poly.type
_entity_poly.pdbx_seq_one_letter_code
_entity_poly.pdbx_strand_id
1 'polypeptide(L)'
;MAKVYEFLADGFEEIEGLAPVDILRRGGVDIKTVSITGNDFVETSHGVTIKADLKFEDIHNFDDADMMLLPGGMPGSTNLN
;
A
#
# COMPACT_ATOMS: atom_id res chain seq x y z
N MET A 1 -19.75 -0.14 0.53
CA MET A 1 -18.52 0.33 1.18
C MET A 1 -17.47 0.57 0.10
N ALA A 2 -16.80 1.70 0.15
CA ALA A 2 -15.72 1.98 -0.81
C ALA A 2 -14.55 1.04 -0.57
N LYS A 3 -13.92 0.61 -1.66
CA LYS A 3 -12.77 -0.29 -1.62
C LYS A 3 -11.55 0.38 -2.22
N VAL A 4 -10.47 0.42 -1.45
CA VAL A 4 -9.23 1.11 -1.81
C VAL A 4 -8.06 0.14 -1.74
N TYR A 5 -7.19 0.17 -2.74
CA TYR A 5 -5.92 -0.54 -2.72
C TYR A 5 -4.78 0.48 -2.66
N GLU A 6 -3.88 0.27 -1.71
CA GLU A 6 -2.68 1.09 -1.59
C GLU A 6 -1.46 0.24 -1.89
N PHE A 7 -0.69 0.62 -2.91
CA PHE A 7 0.48 -0.12 -3.35
C PHE A 7 1.72 0.33 -2.60
N LEU A 8 2.46 -0.64 -2.04
CA LEU A 8 3.65 -0.37 -1.24
C LEU A 8 4.87 -0.99 -1.90
N ALA A 9 5.90 -0.18 -2.14
CA ALA A 9 7.20 -0.62 -2.61
C ALA A 9 8.25 -0.31 -1.54
N ASP A 10 9.39 -1.00 -1.59
CA ASP A 10 10.48 -0.71 -0.67
C ASP A 10 10.91 0.76 -0.79
N GLY A 11 11.12 1.38 0.37
CA GLY A 11 11.49 2.78 0.43
C GLY A 11 10.34 3.76 0.56
N PHE A 12 9.10 3.26 0.67
CA PHE A 12 7.97 4.17 0.86
C PHE A 12 8.05 4.86 2.22
N GLU A 13 7.47 6.07 2.31
CA GLU A 13 7.45 6.82 3.56
C GLU A 13 6.28 6.30 4.41
N GLU A 14 6.59 5.72 5.60
CA GLU A 14 5.59 5.01 6.39
C GLU A 14 4.46 5.90 6.89
N ILE A 15 4.72 7.15 7.23
CA ILE A 15 3.66 8.05 7.68
C ILE A 15 2.71 8.36 6.54
N GLU A 16 3.25 8.67 5.36
CA GLU A 16 2.43 8.95 4.17
C GLU A 16 1.68 7.71 3.71
N GLY A 17 2.28 6.52 3.87
CA GLY A 17 1.64 5.27 3.48
C GLY A 17 0.60 4.78 4.47
N LEU A 18 0.87 4.89 5.76
CA LEU A 18 0.02 4.27 6.78
C LEU A 18 -1.04 5.21 7.36
N ALA A 19 -0.83 6.54 7.32
CA ALA A 19 -1.83 7.48 7.81
C ALA A 19 -3.17 7.36 7.06
N PRO A 20 -3.19 7.29 5.71
CA PRO A 20 -4.45 7.06 5.01
C PRO A 20 -5.13 5.74 5.39
N VAL A 21 -4.35 4.68 5.65
CA VAL A 21 -4.90 3.39 6.06
C VAL A 21 -5.67 3.54 7.37
N ASP A 22 -5.05 4.19 8.35
CA ASP A 22 -5.69 4.41 9.65
C ASP A 22 -6.95 5.27 9.51
N ILE A 23 -6.83 6.41 8.83
CA ILE A 23 -7.94 7.35 8.70
C ILE A 23 -9.12 6.71 7.95
N LEU A 24 -8.84 6.04 6.83
CA LEU A 24 -9.90 5.44 6.02
C LEU A 24 -10.56 4.26 6.72
N ARG A 25 -9.79 3.45 7.45
CA ARG A 25 -10.38 2.35 8.21
C ARG A 25 -11.28 2.86 9.33
N ARG A 26 -10.90 3.95 9.98
CA ARG A 26 -11.75 4.59 11.00
C ARG A 26 -13.05 5.11 10.41
N GLY A 27 -13.02 5.54 9.15
CA GLY A 27 -14.19 5.99 8.42
C GLY A 27 -15.03 4.89 7.79
N GLY A 28 -14.67 3.62 8.00
CA GLY A 28 -15.43 2.50 7.47
C GLY A 28 -15.09 2.11 6.05
N VAL A 29 -13.99 2.64 5.49
CA VAL A 29 -13.54 2.29 4.14
C VAL A 29 -12.74 0.99 4.19
N ASP A 30 -13.00 0.10 3.24
CA ASP A 30 -12.23 -1.13 3.09
C ASP A 30 -10.95 -0.82 2.31
N ILE A 31 -9.86 -0.57 3.03
CA ILE A 31 -8.56 -0.31 2.42
C ILE A 31 -7.62 -1.48 2.70
N LYS A 32 -6.95 -1.95 1.65
CA LYS A 32 -5.96 -3.02 1.73
C LYS A 32 -4.62 -2.52 1.22
N THR A 33 -3.55 -2.83 1.95
CA THR A 33 -2.19 -2.56 1.49
C THR A 33 -1.73 -3.72 0.61
N VAL A 34 -1.03 -3.39 -0.48
CA VAL A 34 -0.60 -4.36 -1.48
C VAL A 34 0.90 -4.24 -1.69
N SER A 35 1.65 -5.29 -1.38
CA SER A 35 3.10 -5.30 -1.61
C SER A 35 3.41 -5.57 -3.08
N ILE A 36 4.29 -4.76 -3.67
CA ILE A 36 4.79 -5.00 -5.03
C ILE A 36 6.23 -5.49 -5.01
N THR A 37 6.75 -5.90 -3.83
CA THR A 37 8.15 -6.31 -3.68
C THR A 37 8.41 -7.77 -4.05
N GLY A 38 7.37 -8.55 -4.26
CA GLY A 38 7.48 -9.97 -4.50
C GLY A 38 7.35 -10.82 -3.24
N ASN A 39 7.18 -10.20 -2.08
CA ASN A 39 6.91 -10.91 -0.83
C ASN A 39 5.94 -10.10 0.03
N ASP A 40 5.57 -10.66 1.19
CA ASP A 40 4.57 -10.03 2.07
C ASP A 40 5.09 -8.79 2.78
N PHE A 41 6.40 -8.61 2.87
CA PHE A 41 7.00 -7.56 3.67
C PHE A 41 7.55 -6.45 2.79
N VAL A 42 7.37 -5.22 3.27
CA VAL A 42 7.86 -4.01 2.59
C VAL A 42 8.66 -3.22 3.60
N GLU A 43 9.87 -2.79 3.22
CA GLU A 43 10.70 -1.97 4.09
C GLU A 43 10.50 -0.50 3.78
N THR A 44 10.26 0.30 4.83
CA THR A 44 10.04 1.74 4.67
C THR A 44 11.36 2.49 4.49
N SER A 45 11.26 3.77 4.18
CA SER A 45 12.42 4.64 4.03
C SER A 45 13.21 4.81 5.34
N HIS A 46 12.58 4.54 6.48
CA HIS A 46 13.21 4.64 7.80
C HIS A 46 13.61 3.28 8.36
N GLY A 47 13.64 2.24 7.53
CA GLY A 47 14.09 0.91 7.94
C GLY A 47 13.09 0.09 8.73
N VAL A 48 11.82 0.49 8.74
CA VAL A 48 10.76 -0.26 9.40
C VAL A 48 10.19 -1.28 8.43
N THR A 49 10.03 -2.53 8.87
CA THR A 49 9.45 -3.58 8.05
C THR A 49 7.95 -3.68 8.33
N ILE A 50 7.16 -3.59 7.28
CA ILE A 50 5.70 -3.63 7.36
C ILE A 50 5.21 -4.86 6.60
N LYS A 51 4.26 -5.58 7.17
CA LYS A 51 3.59 -6.66 6.46
C LYS A 51 2.36 -6.11 5.76
N ALA A 52 2.33 -6.24 4.42
CA ALA A 52 1.17 -5.81 3.64
C ALA A 52 0.03 -6.82 3.79
N ASP A 53 -1.20 -6.36 3.56
CA ASP A 53 -2.37 -7.22 3.60
C ASP A 53 -2.38 -8.23 2.45
N LEU A 54 -1.90 -7.81 1.27
CA LEU A 54 -1.93 -8.62 0.06
C LEU A 54 -0.61 -8.46 -0.70
N LYS A 55 -0.32 -9.43 -1.58
CA LYS A 55 0.76 -9.32 -2.56
C LYS A 55 0.15 -9.02 -3.92
N PHE A 56 0.84 -8.19 -4.71
CA PHE A 56 0.36 -7.80 -6.04
C PHE A 56 0.08 -9.04 -6.92
N GLU A 57 0.97 -10.01 -6.88
CA GLU A 57 0.86 -11.22 -7.72
C GLU A 57 -0.33 -12.11 -7.33
N ASP A 58 -0.92 -11.90 -6.16
CA ASP A 58 -2.09 -12.66 -5.70
C ASP A 58 -3.40 -12.00 -6.12
N ILE A 59 -3.35 -10.82 -6.73
CA ILE A 59 -4.54 -10.09 -7.15
C ILE A 59 -4.67 -10.23 -8.67
N HIS A 60 -5.75 -10.84 -9.11
CA HIS A 60 -5.97 -11.10 -10.54
C HIS A 60 -6.51 -9.89 -11.29
N ASN A 61 -7.29 -9.04 -10.60
CA ASN A 61 -7.82 -7.82 -11.20
C ASN A 61 -8.18 -6.83 -10.09
N PHE A 62 -8.37 -5.57 -10.48
CA PHE A 62 -8.74 -4.50 -9.56
C PHE A 62 -10.12 -3.92 -9.89
N ASP A 63 -10.98 -4.70 -10.53
CA ASP A 63 -12.29 -4.23 -10.98
C ASP A 63 -13.18 -3.76 -9.82
N ASP A 64 -12.95 -4.28 -8.62
CA ASP A 64 -13.71 -3.90 -7.44
C ASP A 64 -13.14 -2.67 -6.72
N ALA A 65 -12.06 -2.10 -7.22
CA ALA A 65 -11.43 -0.95 -6.57
C ALA A 65 -12.15 0.34 -6.94
N ASP A 66 -12.46 1.13 -5.92
CA ASP A 66 -12.98 2.49 -6.11
C ASP A 66 -11.86 3.50 -6.24
N MET A 67 -10.68 3.17 -5.67
CA MET A 67 -9.53 4.06 -5.68
C MET A 67 -8.25 3.26 -5.49
N MET A 68 -7.15 3.73 -6.09
CA MET A 68 -5.82 3.20 -5.88
C MET A 68 -4.92 4.31 -5.36
N LEU A 69 -4.13 4.02 -4.33
CA LEU A 69 -3.24 4.99 -3.71
C LEU A 69 -1.78 4.57 -3.90
N LEU A 70 -0.93 5.56 -4.12
CA LEU A 70 0.51 5.39 -4.25
C LEU A 70 1.18 6.33 -3.25
N PRO A 71 1.70 5.82 -2.12
CA PRO A 71 2.35 6.69 -1.15
C PRO A 71 3.66 7.23 -1.71
N GLY A 72 4.03 8.43 -1.27
CA GLY A 72 5.30 9.04 -1.64
C GLY A 72 6.49 8.34 -1.00
N GLY A 73 7.67 8.81 -1.37
CA GLY A 73 8.93 8.31 -0.82
C GLY A 73 9.86 7.81 -1.91
N MET A 74 11.14 7.91 -1.63
CA MET A 74 12.19 7.44 -2.54
C MET A 74 12.94 6.31 -1.85
N PRO A 75 13.20 5.18 -2.51
CA PRO A 75 12.94 4.88 -3.92
C PRO A 75 11.53 4.35 -4.21
N GLY A 76 10.62 4.36 -3.23
CA GLY A 76 9.31 3.73 -3.39
C GLY A 76 8.53 4.24 -4.60
N SER A 77 8.40 5.57 -4.75
CA SER A 77 7.65 6.14 -5.87
C SER A 77 8.34 5.85 -7.21
N THR A 78 9.67 5.76 -7.23
CA THR A 78 10.40 5.38 -8.43
C THR A 78 10.07 3.94 -8.85
N ASN A 79 9.97 3.05 -7.87
CA ASN A 79 9.67 1.64 -8.14
C ASN A 79 8.24 1.43 -8.63
N LEU A 80 7.34 2.32 -8.30
CA LEU A 80 5.95 2.25 -8.73
C LEU A 80 5.71 2.85 -10.11
N ASN A 81 6.64 3.63 -10.58
CA ASN A 81 6.59 4.21 -11.90
C ASN A 81 7.29 3.29 -12.90
#